data_d363762c7c0e5218e6e899818c715b0e
#
_entry.id   d363762c7c0e5218e6e899818c715b0e
#
_cell.length_a   1.000
_cell.length_b   1.000
_cell.length_c   1.000
_cell.angle_alpha   90.00
_cell.angle_beta   90.00
_cell.angle_gamma   90.00
#
_symmetry.space_group_name_H-M   'P 1'
#
loop_
_entity.id
_entity.type
_entity.pdbx_description
1 polymer ?
#
loop_
_entity_poly.entity_id
_entity_poly.type
_entity_poly.pdbx_seq_one_letter_code
_entity_poly.pdbx_strand_id
1 'polypeptide(L)'
;MKKSQKKVPAFKGEITAFLALLFVLMISLVGALIESASIQMTKNIKRADTVLALESAFAEYDKEMLEEYDIFVRKGCSIEVLRQRMDYYGATNMTHHIIREERLTDNHGHTFYEQAVRYAKDWLGMEASPEEAEFALYSDSYLEEEELVHMDLEELLAQEEASLPDEGNPLSTVSHLKNTNLITLVSANPEEISNQSITTETLPSNRELQVGNWGSRQTGGAADKFFLVAYITEHFRCLTDTEDSRALCYEQEYLLGGYPSDRENLEKVCEQILSVRMAANYAYLLTDTAKQAEAEALSLTLCSMLTVPGITEVVKHALLLAWAYGESIVDVRVLLKGNKVPAIKTSGTWQLQLANLIKLGTDEEVVSEIDAPGGLDYQGYVRGLLLMKDKERLSMRSLDLIESNLQIKTDECMTKVEIESKAVLRRGVKDTFSTTYEYK
;
A
#
# COMPACT_ATOMS: atom_id res chain seq x y z
N MET A 1 11.63 -52.23 -108.64
CA MET A 1 12.11 -52.26 -107.27
C MET A 1 11.95 -50.86 -106.67
N LYS A 2 10.92 -50.63 -105.83
CA LYS A 2 10.74 -49.35 -105.09
C LYS A 2 11.31 -49.50 -103.72
N LYS A 3 12.39 -48.73 -103.42
CA LYS A 3 12.95 -48.65 -102.06
C LYS A 3 12.02 -47.82 -101.14
N SER A 4 11.44 -48.46 -100.22
CA SER A 4 10.70 -47.78 -99.11
C SER A 4 11.70 -47.03 -98.17
N GLN A 5 11.64 -45.71 -98.19
CA GLN A 5 12.32 -44.90 -97.18
C GLN A 5 11.48 -44.93 -95.84
N LYS A 6 12.02 -45.55 -94.82
CA LYS A 6 11.50 -45.46 -93.50
C LYS A 6 11.74 -44.03 -93.03
N LYS A 7 10.64 -43.28 -92.79
CA LYS A 7 10.70 -42.02 -92.05
C LYS A 7 11.07 -42.31 -90.60
N VAL A 8 12.20 -41.81 -90.16
CA VAL A 8 12.60 -41.77 -88.73
C VAL A 8 11.73 -40.76 -88.02
N PRO A 9 11.06 -41.12 -86.97
CA PRO A 9 10.19 -40.19 -86.25
C PRO A 9 10.98 -39.04 -85.59
N ALA A 10 10.53 -37.83 -85.78
CA ALA A 10 11.11 -36.58 -85.29
C ALA A 10 10.77 -36.36 -83.79
N PHE A 11 11.13 -37.31 -82.94
CA PHE A 11 10.83 -37.20 -81.49
C PHE A 11 11.86 -36.46 -80.62
N LYS A 12 12.99 -36.05 -81.25
CA LYS A 12 14.11 -35.46 -80.43
C LYS A 12 13.89 -34.00 -80.08
N GLY A 13 13.04 -33.23 -80.78
CA GLY A 13 12.77 -31.81 -80.48
C GLY A 13 11.71 -31.61 -79.39
N GLU A 14 10.72 -32.46 -79.32
CA GLU A 14 9.64 -32.38 -78.36
C GLU A 14 10.12 -32.69 -76.91
N ILE A 15 11.02 -33.69 -76.75
CA ILE A 15 11.58 -34.06 -75.50
C ILE A 15 12.50 -32.96 -74.96
N THR A 16 13.32 -32.31 -75.77
CA THR A 16 14.18 -31.20 -75.42
C THR A 16 13.38 -29.97 -75.02
N ALA A 17 12.30 -29.65 -75.70
CA ALA A 17 11.39 -28.55 -75.37
C ALA A 17 10.67 -28.83 -74.09
N PHE A 18 10.20 -30.06 -73.81
CA PHE A 18 9.58 -30.46 -72.58
C PHE A 18 10.58 -30.38 -71.36
N LEU A 19 11.80 -30.90 -71.55
CA LEU A 19 12.86 -30.82 -70.52
C LEU A 19 13.25 -29.36 -70.24
N ALA A 20 13.35 -28.50 -71.23
CA ALA A 20 13.62 -27.08 -71.07
C ALA A 20 12.50 -26.38 -70.27
N LEU A 21 11.23 -26.69 -70.59
CA LEU A 21 10.09 -26.14 -69.91
C LEU A 21 10.01 -26.62 -68.43
N LEU A 22 10.29 -27.92 -68.18
CA LEU A 22 10.35 -28.50 -66.83
C LEU A 22 11.49 -27.87 -66.02
N PHE A 23 12.66 -27.61 -66.62
CA PHE A 23 13.79 -26.96 -66.01
C PHE A 23 13.47 -25.49 -65.65
N VAL A 24 12.82 -24.74 -66.48
CA VAL A 24 12.35 -23.37 -66.24
C VAL A 24 11.35 -23.38 -65.09
N LEU A 25 10.43 -24.34 -65.01
CA LEU A 25 9.45 -24.51 -63.90
C LEU A 25 10.14 -24.85 -62.62
N MET A 26 11.14 -25.75 -62.62
CA MET A 26 11.95 -26.06 -61.44
C MET A 26 12.72 -24.84 -60.93
N ILE A 27 13.39 -24.08 -61.81
CA ILE A 27 14.07 -22.83 -61.40
C ILE A 27 13.09 -21.82 -60.84
N SER A 28 11.92 -21.66 -61.44
CA SER A 28 10.88 -20.77 -60.96
C SER A 28 10.37 -21.19 -59.55
N LEU A 29 10.17 -22.50 -59.34
CA LEU A 29 9.79 -23.07 -58.05
C LEU A 29 10.86 -22.80 -56.99
N VAL A 30 12.13 -23.11 -57.29
CA VAL A 30 13.26 -22.85 -56.36
C VAL A 30 13.38 -21.36 -56.05
N GLY A 31 13.23 -20.49 -57.07
CA GLY A 31 13.22 -19.04 -56.90
C GLY A 31 12.10 -18.55 -55.96
N ALA A 32 10.89 -19.09 -56.11
CA ALA A 32 9.75 -18.78 -55.25
C ALA A 32 9.96 -19.25 -53.80
N LEU A 33 10.57 -20.44 -53.61
CA LEU A 33 10.91 -20.95 -52.28
C LEU A 33 11.98 -20.08 -51.58
N ILE A 34 13.03 -19.69 -52.28
CA ILE A 34 14.08 -18.80 -51.77
C ILE A 34 13.48 -17.43 -51.39
N GLU A 35 12.61 -16.89 -52.21
CA GLU A 35 11.93 -15.61 -51.96
C GLU A 35 11.03 -15.70 -50.73
N SER A 36 10.21 -16.75 -50.62
CA SER A 36 9.36 -17.02 -49.49
C SER A 36 10.17 -17.14 -48.19
N ALA A 37 11.26 -17.91 -48.21
CA ALA A 37 12.17 -18.06 -47.09
C ALA A 37 12.83 -16.71 -46.69
N SER A 38 13.25 -15.91 -47.65
CA SER A 38 13.83 -14.57 -47.44
C SER A 38 12.82 -13.59 -46.80
N ILE A 39 11.57 -13.60 -47.27
CA ILE A 39 10.50 -12.79 -46.67
C ILE A 39 10.26 -13.24 -45.22
N GLN A 40 10.15 -14.54 -44.95
CA GLN A 40 9.91 -15.06 -43.64
C GLN A 40 11.08 -14.74 -42.68
N MET A 41 12.31 -14.88 -43.15
CA MET A 41 13.50 -14.50 -42.39
C MET A 41 13.48 -12.99 -42.04
N THR A 42 13.14 -12.13 -42.98
CA THR A 42 13.06 -10.70 -42.75
C THR A 42 11.96 -10.35 -41.74
N LYS A 43 10.80 -11.03 -41.77
CA LYS A 43 9.76 -10.89 -40.75
C LYS A 43 10.27 -11.23 -39.36
N ASN A 44 10.96 -12.38 -39.22
CA ASN A 44 11.50 -12.82 -37.96
C ASN A 44 12.55 -11.84 -37.41
N ILE A 45 13.43 -11.33 -38.28
CA ILE A 45 14.42 -10.30 -37.90
C ILE A 45 13.71 -9.03 -37.38
N LYS A 46 12.71 -8.52 -38.14
CA LYS A 46 11.98 -7.32 -37.71
C LYS A 46 11.23 -7.48 -36.40
N ARG A 47 10.66 -8.64 -36.14
CA ARG A 47 10.06 -8.98 -34.85
C ARG A 47 11.10 -9.02 -33.71
N ALA A 48 12.23 -9.68 -33.96
CA ALA A 48 13.33 -9.72 -33.01
C ALA A 48 13.90 -8.32 -32.70
N ASP A 49 14.14 -7.50 -33.75
CA ASP A 49 14.59 -6.11 -33.61
C ASP A 49 13.60 -5.30 -32.74
N THR A 50 12.29 -5.49 -32.95
CA THR A 50 11.24 -4.79 -32.19
C THR A 50 11.23 -5.21 -30.71
N VAL A 51 11.31 -6.52 -30.42
CA VAL A 51 11.38 -7.03 -29.05
C VAL A 51 12.60 -6.46 -28.33
N LEU A 52 13.79 -6.60 -28.97
CA LEU A 52 15.05 -6.12 -28.39
C LEU A 52 15.05 -4.60 -28.15
N ALA A 53 14.50 -3.84 -29.13
CA ALA A 53 14.41 -2.39 -29.01
C ALA A 53 13.45 -1.96 -27.89
N LEU A 54 12.33 -2.66 -27.73
CA LEU A 54 11.37 -2.41 -26.65
C LEU A 54 11.97 -2.74 -25.28
N GLU A 55 12.60 -3.90 -25.14
CA GLU A 55 13.32 -4.28 -23.92
C GLU A 55 14.43 -3.27 -23.56
N SER A 56 15.20 -2.83 -24.57
CA SER A 56 16.25 -1.83 -24.38
C SER A 56 15.69 -0.46 -23.98
N ALA A 57 14.54 -0.06 -24.53
CA ALA A 57 13.87 1.18 -24.17
C ALA A 57 13.34 1.14 -22.73
N PHE A 58 12.87 0.00 -22.26
CA PHE A 58 12.43 -0.19 -20.87
C PHE A 58 13.59 -0.44 -19.89
N ALA A 59 14.78 -0.85 -20.37
CA ALA A 59 15.99 -0.88 -19.57
C ALA A 59 16.46 0.53 -19.13
N GLU A 60 15.92 1.60 -19.74
CA GLU A 60 16.05 2.98 -19.26
C GLU A 60 15.04 3.30 -18.16
N TYR A 61 14.96 2.44 -17.13
CA TYR A 61 14.09 2.65 -15.98
C TYR A 61 14.54 3.84 -15.12
N ASP A 62 13.65 4.33 -14.28
CA ASP A 62 13.95 5.38 -13.31
C ASP A 62 14.82 4.84 -12.19
N LYS A 63 16.05 5.38 -12.06
CA LYS A 63 17.02 4.89 -11.08
C LYS A 63 16.68 5.30 -9.66
N GLU A 64 16.19 6.53 -9.46
CA GLU A 64 15.84 7.02 -8.12
C GLU A 64 14.68 6.24 -7.55
N MET A 65 13.66 5.93 -8.37
CA MET A 65 12.53 5.08 -7.98
C MET A 65 12.98 3.67 -7.60
N LEU A 66 13.95 3.10 -8.34
CA LEU A 66 14.47 1.77 -8.03
C LEU A 66 15.36 1.78 -6.80
N GLU A 67 16.26 2.77 -6.66
CA GLU A 67 17.22 2.83 -5.55
C GLU A 67 16.57 3.12 -4.20
N GLU A 68 15.48 3.91 -4.17
CA GLU A 68 14.81 4.30 -2.92
C GLU A 68 13.58 3.44 -2.58
N TYR A 69 12.90 2.88 -3.59
CA TYR A 69 11.61 2.19 -3.39
C TYR A 69 11.54 0.79 -4.01
N ASP A 70 12.60 0.31 -4.65
CA ASP A 70 12.64 -1.00 -5.33
C ASP A 70 11.48 -1.22 -6.34
N ILE A 71 11.03 -0.13 -6.96
CA ILE A 71 9.94 -0.12 -7.94
C ILE A 71 10.49 0.18 -9.34
N PHE A 72 10.22 -0.70 -10.29
CA PHE A 72 10.57 -0.53 -11.69
C PHE A 72 9.52 0.27 -12.44
N VAL A 73 9.90 1.41 -12.95
CA VAL A 73 9.07 2.25 -13.82
C VAL A 73 9.91 2.93 -14.88
N ARG A 74 9.27 3.30 -15.98
CA ARG A 74 9.86 4.16 -17.00
C ARG A 74 9.16 5.52 -17.00
N LYS A 75 9.91 6.61 -16.79
CA LYS A 75 9.42 7.99 -16.89
C LYS A 75 9.19 8.41 -18.36
N GLY A 76 8.27 9.33 -18.58
CA GLY A 76 8.10 10.01 -19.86
C GLY A 76 7.46 9.15 -20.94
N CYS A 77 6.21 8.82 -20.75
CA CYS A 77 5.46 7.84 -21.56
C CYS A 77 4.71 8.42 -22.74
N SER A 78 5.26 9.41 -23.47
CA SER A 78 4.68 9.74 -24.76
C SER A 78 5.09 8.68 -25.81
N ILE A 79 4.14 8.29 -26.65
CA ILE A 79 4.40 7.38 -27.80
C ILE A 79 5.57 7.86 -28.66
N GLU A 80 5.73 9.16 -28.77
CA GLU A 80 6.77 9.80 -29.56
C GLU A 80 8.17 9.51 -29.00
N VAL A 81 8.34 9.62 -27.68
CA VAL A 81 9.59 9.31 -26.99
C VAL A 81 9.90 7.81 -27.08
N LEU A 82 8.90 6.96 -26.86
CA LEU A 82 9.08 5.51 -26.96
C LEU A 82 9.52 5.11 -28.38
N ARG A 83 8.87 5.68 -29.41
CA ARG A 83 9.22 5.44 -30.82
C ARG A 83 10.64 5.86 -31.14
N GLN A 84 11.08 7.06 -30.72
CA GLN A 84 12.44 7.53 -30.93
C GLN A 84 13.47 6.61 -30.28
N ARG A 85 13.18 6.10 -29.07
CA ARG A 85 14.06 5.14 -28.40
C ARG A 85 14.10 3.79 -29.11
N MET A 86 12.97 3.27 -29.55
CA MET A 86 12.92 2.04 -30.33
C MET A 86 13.67 2.15 -31.65
N ASP A 87 13.54 3.27 -32.36
CA ASP A 87 14.32 3.55 -33.58
C ASP A 87 15.83 3.61 -33.29
N TYR A 88 16.22 4.24 -32.16
CA TYR A 88 17.62 4.29 -31.71
C TYR A 88 18.19 2.91 -31.42
N TYR A 89 17.40 2.01 -30.81
CA TYR A 89 17.78 0.62 -30.50
C TYR A 89 17.58 -0.36 -31.65
N GLY A 90 17.34 0.12 -32.88
CA GLY A 90 17.40 -0.70 -34.08
C GLY A 90 16.05 -1.10 -34.68
N ALA A 91 14.92 -0.76 -34.10
CA ALA A 91 13.61 -1.02 -34.68
C ALA A 91 13.26 -0.03 -35.82
N THR A 92 14.20 0.19 -36.74
CA THR A 92 14.11 1.17 -37.83
C THR A 92 13.22 0.73 -39.00
N ASN A 93 12.73 1.71 -39.80
CA ASN A 93 11.86 1.48 -40.94
C ASN A 93 10.57 0.71 -40.64
N MET A 94 10.00 0.99 -39.46
CA MET A 94 8.70 0.48 -39.02
C MET A 94 7.90 1.63 -38.41
N THR A 95 6.59 1.44 -38.33
CA THR A 95 5.71 2.34 -37.57
C THR A 95 5.20 1.62 -36.33
N HIS A 96 5.27 2.30 -35.18
CA HIS A 96 4.86 1.76 -33.92
C HIS A 96 3.67 2.55 -33.37
N HIS A 97 2.66 1.85 -32.86
CA HIS A 97 1.49 2.42 -32.19
C HIS A 97 1.29 1.72 -30.84
N ILE A 98 1.08 2.49 -29.77
CA ILE A 98 0.67 1.91 -28.49
C ILE A 98 -0.79 1.44 -28.66
N ILE A 99 -1.05 0.17 -28.38
CA ILE A 99 -2.39 -0.41 -28.32
C ILE A 99 -2.93 -0.27 -26.91
N ARG A 100 -2.11 -0.66 -25.92
CA ARG A 100 -2.43 -0.60 -24.49
C ARG A 100 -1.20 -0.21 -23.68
N GLU A 101 -1.45 0.56 -22.64
CA GLU A 101 -0.45 0.93 -21.65
C GLU A 101 -1.02 0.79 -20.26
N GLU A 102 -0.16 0.48 -19.29
CA GLU A 102 -0.47 0.44 -17.87
C GLU A 102 0.47 1.40 -17.16
N ARG A 103 -0.11 2.24 -16.31
CA ARG A 103 0.59 3.25 -15.51
C ARG A 103 0.65 2.82 -14.07
N LEU A 104 1.62 3.33 -13.34
CA LEU A 104 1.84 2.96 -11.95
C LEU A 104 0.61 3.25 -11.05
N THR A 105 -0.16 4.29 -11.39
CA THR A 105 -1.37 4.71 -10.67
C THR A 105 -2.65 4.00 -11.12
N ASP A 106 -2.62 3.22 -12.21
CA ASP A 106 -3.81 2.55 -12.74
C ASP A 106 -4.40 1.57 -11.71
N ASN A 107 -5.74 1.43 -11.73
CA ASN A 107 -6.47 0.54 -10.84
C ASN A 107 -6.10 0.76 -9.36
N HIS A 108 -6.06 2.03 -8.92
CA HIS A 108 -5.69 2.44 -7.55
C HIS A 108 -4.29 1.97 -7.11
N GLY A 109 -3.32 2.10 -8.03
CA GLY A 109 -1.92 1.73 -7.73
C GLY A 109 -1.68 0.22 -7.72
N HIS A 110 -2.47 -0.55 -8.49
CA HIS A 110 -2.38 -2.02 -8.50
C HIS A 110 -0.98 -2.52 -8.88
N THR A 111 -0.34 -1.93 -9.90
CA THR A 111 1.02 -2.34 -10.31
C THR A 111 2.08 -2.01 -9.26
N PHE A 112 1.93 -0.88 -8.55
CA PHE A 112 2.74 -0.57 -7.37
C PHE A 112 2.58 -1.66 -6.31
N TYR A 113 1.33 -2.00 -5.96
CA TYR A 113 1.02 -3.06 -5.01
C TYR A 113 1.67 -4.40 -5.39
N GLU A 114 1.56 -4.83 -6.65
CA GLU A 114 2.16 -6.10 -7.11
C GLU A 114 3.68 -6.12 -6.99
N GLN A 115 4.36 -5.00 -7.32
CA GLN A 115 5.80 -4.89 -7.21
C GLN A 115 6.25 -4.86 -5.75
N ALA A 116 5.58 -4.06 -4.90
CA ALA A 116 5.85 -3.97 -3.46
C ALA A 116 5.70 -5.33 -2.76
N VAL A 117 4.61 -6.06 -3.05
CA VAL A 117 4.37 -7.40 -2.50
C VAL A 117 5.43 -8.39 -2.98
N ARG A 118 5.83 -8.33 -4.25
CA ARG A 118 6.87 -9.21 -4.80
C ARG A 118 8.21 -8.95 -4.12
N TYR A 119 8.63 -7.69 -4.03
CA TYR A 119 9.84 -7.30 -3.32
C TYR A 119 9.85 -7.85 -1.88
N ALA A 120 8.76 -7.63 -1.13
CA ALA A 120 8.69 -8.09 0.26
C ALA A 120 8.75 -9.63 0.37
N LYS A 121 8.13 -10.38 -0.55
CA LYS A 121 8.23 -11.84 -0.61
C LYS A 121 9.65 -12.30 -0.87
N ASP A 122 10.32 -11.70 -1.84
CA ASP A 122 11.71 -12.03 -2.18
C ASP A 122 12.67 -11.67 -1.04
N TRP A 123 12.50 -10.50 -0.42
CA TRP A 123 13.33 -10.04 0.69
C TRP A 123 13.16 -10.89 1.96
N LEU A 124 11.93 -11.24 2.33
CA LEU A 124 11.64 -12.06 3.51
C LEU A 124 11.96 -13.54 3.28
N GLY A 125 12.10 -13.99 2.02
CA GLY A 125 12.36 -15.38 1.66
C GLY A 125 11.26 -16.35 2.10
N MET A 126 10.02 -15.85 2.27
CA MET A 126 8.90 -16.56 2.88
C MET A 126 7.70 -16.66 1.93
N GLU A 127 7.10 -17.84 1.84
CA GLU A 127 5.69 -17.96 1.56
C GLU A 127 4.95 -17.63 2.88
N ALA A 128 3.93 -16.75 2.84
CA ALA A 128 3.19 -16.26 4.01
C ALA A 128 2.81 -17.41 4.96
N SER A 129 3.22 -17.31 6.23
CA SER A 129 2.85 -18.31 7.22
C SER A 129 1.40 -18.11 7.68
N PRO A 130 0.67 -19.20 8.03
CA PRO A 130 -0.70 -19.10 8.55
C PRO A 130 -0.81 -18.30 9.86
N GLU A 131 0.26 -18.23 10.67
CA GLU A 131 0.29 -17.54 11.96
C GLU A 131 0.23 -16.01 11.82
N GLU A 132 0.78 -15.46 10.73
CA GLU A 132 0.75 -14.02 10.44
C GLU A 132 -0.61 -13.57 9.88
N ALA A 133 -1.33 -14.47 9.19
CA ALA A 133 -2.70 -14.26 8.78
C ALA A 133 -3.67 -14.28 10.00
N GLU A 134 -3.31 -14.99 11.08
CA GLU A 134 -4.10 -15.08 12.32
C GLU A 134 -4.06 -13.75 13.08
N PHE A 135 -2.93 -13.02 13.08
CA PHE A 135 -2.84 -11.69 13.68
C PHE A 135 -3.76 -10.66 12.97
N ALA A 136 -3.91 -10.75 11.65
CA ALA A 136 -4.83 -9.89 10.89
C ALA A 136 -6.31 -10.20 11.21
N LEU A 137 -6.65 -11.46 11.51
CA LEU A 137 -8.00 -11.87 11.91
C LEU A 137 -8.35 -11.41 13.34
N TYR A 138 -7.37 -11.38 14.25
CA TYR A 138 -7.56 -10.81 15.60
C TYR A 138 -7.86 -9.30 15.55
N SER A 139 -7.29 -8.56 14.60
CA SER A 139 -7.52 -7.12 14.48
C SER A 139 -8.94 -6.76 14.07
N ASP A 140 -9.60 -7.55 13.22
CA ASP A 140 -10.98 -7.28 12.79
C ASP A 140 -12.00 -7.40 13.95
N SER A 141 -11.77 -8.33 14.90
CA SER A 141 -12.65 -8.49 16.06
C SER A 141 -12.55 -7.34 17.09
N TYR A 142 -11.37 -6.69 17.17
CA TYR A 142 -11.19 -5.53 18.06
C TYR A 142 -11.88 -4.25 17.54
N LEU A 143 -12.07 -4.11 16.24
CA LEU A 143 -12.71 -2.91 15.65
C LEU A 143 -14.20 -2.85 15.94
N GLU A 144 -14.91 -3.99 15.92
CA GLU A 144 -16.34 -4.02 16.27
C GLU A 144 -16.58 -3.71 17.75
N GLU A 145 -15.66 -4.15 18.64
CA GLU A 145 -15.70 -3.83 20.09
C GLU A 145 -15.31 -2.36 20.33
N GLU A 146 -14.38 -1.79 19.55
CA GLU A 146 -13.95 -0.39 19.65
C GLU A 146 -15.10 0.59 19.40
N GLU A 147 -15.87 0.40 18.34
CA GLU A 147 -16.98 1.30 17.97
C GLU A 147 -18.10 1.26 19.04
N LEU A 148 -18.38 0.09 19.61
CA LEU A 148 -19.33 -0.07 20.72
C LEU A 148 -18.88 0.61 21.99
N VAL A 149 -17.62 0.45 22.40
CA VAL A 149 -17.05 1.06 23.63
C VAL A 149 -17.00 2.59 23.51
N HIS A 150 -16.71 3.12 22.31
CA HIS A 150 -16.67 4.57 22.08
C HIS A 150 -18.07 5.20 22.17
N MET A 151 -19.08 4.56 21.60
CA MET A 151 -20.49 5.00 21.66
C MET A 151 -21.02 4.97 23.10
N ASP A 152 -20.77 3.87 23.83
CA ASP A 152 -21.22 3.73 25.23
C ASP A 152 -20.59 4.78 26.15
N LEU A 153 -19.31 5.14 25.93
CA LEU A 153 -18.63 6.15 26.74
C LEU A 153 -19.20 7.55 26.49
N GLU A 154 -19.44 7.93 25.22
CA GLU A 154 -19.99 9.24 24.88
C GLU A 154 -21.42 9.41 25.42
N GLU A 155 -22.25 8.39 25.28
CA GLU A 155 -23.64 8.41 25.75
C GLU A 155 -23.72 8.43 27.28
N LEU A 156 -22.91 7.62 27.98
CA LEU A 156 -22.87 7.58 29.43
C LEU A 156 -22.28 8.85 30.03
N LEU A 157 -21.21 9.41 29.49
CA LEU A 157 -20.65 10.68 29.94
C LEU A 157 -21.62 11.85 29.75
N ALA A 158 -22.28 11.93 28.60
CA ALA A 158 -23.23 13.00 28.30
C ALA A 158 -24.47 12.97 29.21
N GLN A 159 -24.93 11.80 29.63
CA GLN A 159 -26.08 11.65 30.53
C GLN A 159 -25.75 11.95 31.98
N GLU A 160 -24.56 11.63 32.47
CA GLU A 160 -24.18 11.67 33.90
C GLU A 160 -23.45 12.97 34.28
N GLU A 161 -22.81 13.69 33.34
CA GLU A 161 -22.12 14.96 33.62
C GLU A 161 -23.02 16.03 34.31
N ALA A 162 -24.31 16.00 33.96
CA ALA A 162 -25.26 16.99 34.46
C ALA A 162 -25.73 16.76 35.93
N SER A 163 -25.43 15.61 36.55
CA SER A 163 -26.04 15.20 37.81
C SER A 163 -25.07 14.95 38.97
N LEU A 164 -23.76 14.79 38.69
CA LEU A 164 -22.73 14.48 39.71
C LEU A 164 -21.92 15.73 40.12
N PRO A 165 -21.40 15.79 41.35
CA PRO A 165 -20.53 16.87 41.80
C PRO A 165 -19.22 16.90 40.98
N ASP A 166 -18.75 18.08 40.62
CA ASP A 166 -17.49 18.24 39.85
C ASP A 166 -16.24 17.95 40.71
N GLU A 167 -16.30 18.27 42.01
CA GLU A 167 -15.16 18.17 42.89
C GLU A 167 -14.86 16.70 43.29
N GLY A 168 -13.70 16.19 42.82
CA GLY A 168 -13.27 14.80 43.03
C GLY A 168 -13.96 13.77 42.14
N ASN A 169 -14.62 14.19 41.04
CA ASN A 169 -15.27 13.29 40.11
C ASN A 169 -14.34 12.91 38.94
N PRO A 170 -13.93 11.64 38.79
CA PRO A 170 -13.11 11.21 37.67
C PRO A 170 -13.77 11.38 36.29
N LEU A 171 -15.10 11.39 36.21
CA LEU A 171 -15.82 11.54 34.96
C LEU A 171 -15.65 12.96 34.38
N SER A 172 -15.75 14.00 35.19
CA SER A 172 -15.51 15.38 34.76
C SER A 172 -14.06 15.59 34.34
N THR A 173 -13.09 14.90 34.95
CA THR A 173 -11.69 14.90 34.50
C THR A 173 -11.54 14.32 33.13
N VAL A 174 -12.17 13.18 32.83
CA VAL A 174 -12.09 12.54 31.50
C VAL A 174 -12.75 13.41 30.44
N SER A 175 -13.88 14.03 30.71
CA SER A 175 -14.49 15.01 29.80
C SER A 175 -13.55 16.17 29.50
N HIS A 176 -12.84 16.69 30.49
CA HIS A 176 -11.84 17.72 30.27
C HIS A 176 -10.65 17.22 29.44
N LEU A 177 -10.15 16.01 29.70
CA LEU A 177 -9.05 15.41 28.94
C LEU A 177 -9.42 15.17 27.48
N LYS A 178 -10.65 14.74 27.21
CA LYS A 178 -11.18 14.58 25.82
C LYS A 178 -11.21 15.88 25.02
N ASN A 179 -11.45 17.02 25.70
CA ASN A 179 -11.45 18.34 25.10
C ASN A 179 -10.05 18.98 24.99
N THR A 180 -9.03 18.33 25.53
CA THR A 180 -7.64 18.78 25.45
C THR A 180 -6.97 18.14 24.23
N ASN A 181 -6.07 18.88 23.56
CA ASN A 181 -5.32 18.32 22.44
C ASN A 181 -4.53 17.08 22.88
N LEU A 182 -4.76 15.94 22.22
CA LEU A 182 -4.20 14.63 22.61
C LEU A 182 -2.67 14.66 22.63
N ILE A 183 -2.04 15.32 21.65
CA ILE A 183 -0.58 15.40 21.58
C ILE A 183 0.02 16.05 22.81
N THR A 184 -0.61 17.05 23.37
CA THR A 184 -0.14 17.70 24.61
C THR A 184 -0.31 16.81 25.84
N LEU A 185 -1.24 15.86 25.79
CA LEU A 185 -1.46 14.89 26.89
C LEU A 185 -0.49 13.71 26.82
N VAL A 186 -0.09 13.28 25.61
CA VAL A 186 0.67 12.04 25.42
C VAL A 186 2.15 12.27 25.12
N SER A 187 2.55 13.44 24.61
CA SER A 187 3.95 13.76 24.31
C SER A 187 4.61 14.48 25.50
N ALA A 188 5.82 14.04 25.86
CA ALA A 188 6.64 14.75 26.83
C ALA A 188 7.14 16.10 26.29
N ASN A 189 7.41 16.18 24.97
CA ASN A 189 7.95 17.35 24.30
C ASN A 189 7.10 17.68 23.05
N PRO A 190 5.89 18.25 23.19
CA PRO A 190 5.02 18.55 22.05
C PRO A 190 5.63 19.52 21.03
N GLU A 191 6.61 20.32 21.44
CA GLU A 191 7.31 21.30 20.58
C GLU A 191 8.38 20.65 19.68
N GLU A 192 8.85 19.44 20.01
CA GLU A 192 9.83 18.69 19.19
C GLU A 192 9.18 17.89 18.06
N ILE A 193 7.85 17.79 18.06
CA ILE A 193 7.10 17.08 17.02
C ILE A 193 7.20 17.86 15.71
N SER A 194 7.53 17.14 14.62
CA SER A 194 7.62 17.72 13.27
C SER A 194 6.31 18.41 12.86
N ASN A 195 6.46 19.56 12.21
CA ASN A 195 5.39 20.28 11.54
C ASN A 195 5.57 20.32 10.02
N GLN A 196 6.40 19.42 9.45
CA GLN A 196 6.52 19.32 8.00
C GLN A 196 5.16 19.01 7.37
N SER A 197 4.94 19.55 6.18
CA SER A 197 3.67 19.40 5.49
C SER A 197 3.84 19.31 3.98
N ILE A 198 2.91 18.60 3.34
CA ILE A 198 2.82 18.42 1.89
C ILE A 198 1.48 18.97 1.37
N THR A 199 1.44 19.32 0.09
CA THR A 199 0.21 19.80 -0.56
C THR A 199 -0.57 18.60 -1.10
N THR A 200 -1.56 18.12 -0.35
CA THR A 200 -2.29 16.89 -0.68
C THR A 200 -3.20 17.00 -1.91
N GLU A 201 -3.70 18.21 -2.26
CA GLU A 201 -4.64 18.39 -3.39
C GLU A 201 -4.02 18.05 -4.76
N THR A 202 -2.70 18.15 -4.88
CA THR A 202 -1.97 17.88 -6.13
C THR A 202 -1.45 16.46 -6.24
N LEU A 203 -1.64 15.64 -5.21
CA LEU A 203 -1.12 14.29 -5.13
C LEU A 203 -2.04 13.23 -5.78
N PRO A 204 -1.50 12.06 -6.15
CA PRO A 204 -2.23 11.00 -6.84
C PRO A 204 -3.54 10.57 -6.19
N SER A 205 -3.61 10.54 -4.87
CA SER A 205 -4.83 10.14 -4.14
C SER A 205 -5.98 11.13 -4.27
N ASN A 206 -5.71 12.41 -4.64
CA ASN A 206 -6.69 13.50 -4.59
C ASN A 206 -6.89 14.23 -5.92
N ARG A 207 -5.98 14.08 -6.90
CA ARG A 207 -6.10 14.72 -8.21
C ARG A 207 -6.67 13.79 -9.27
N GLU A 208 -7.15 14.37 -10.37
CA GLU A 208 -7.47 13.62 -11.58
C GLU A 208 -6.17 13.09 -12.22
N LEU A 209 -6.12 11.77 -12.46
CA LEU A 209 -4.94 11.06 -12.95
C LEU A 209 -5.04 10.80 -14.44
N GLN A 210 -3.89 10.73 -15.10
CA GLN A 210 -3.80 10.13 -16.41
C GLN A 210 -3.92 8.62 -16.26
N VAL A 211 -4.86 8.02 -16.98
CA VAL A 211 -5.18 6.58 -16.86
C VAL A 211 -4.77 5.85 -18.13
N GLY A 212 -4.11 4.71 -17.97
CA GLY A 212 -3.85 3.76 -19.04
C GLY A 212 -5.11 3.00 -19.47
N ASN A 213 -4.97 2.14 -20.45
CA ASN A 213 -6.08 1.38 -21.03
C ASN A 213 -5.86 -0.15 -20.96
N TRP A 214 -5.05 -0.63 -20.01
CA TRP A 214 -4.75 -2.05 -19.89
C TRP A 214 -5.94 -2.90 -19.42
N GLY A 215 -6.84 -2.34 -18.67
CA GLY A 215 -7.99 -3.01 -18.07
C GLY A 215 -7.72 -3.42 -16.61
N SER A 216 -8.81 -3.73 -15.87
CA SER A 216 -8.76 -4.08 -14.46
C SER A 216 -8.19 -5.48 -14.24
N ARG A 217 -7.34 -5.65 -13.23
CA ARG A 217 -6.87 -6.94 -12.72
C ARG A 217 -7.49 -7.23 -11.36
N GLN A 218 -7.60 -8.51 -11.01
CA GLN A 218 -8.01 -8.90 -9.65
C GLN A 218 -6.80 -8.77 -8.72
N THR A 219 -7.00 -8.09 -7.60
CA THR A 219 -6.00 -7.90 -6.56
C THR A 219 -5.75 -9.17 -5.75
N GLY A 220 -4.52 -9.36 -5.26
CA GLY A 220 -4.07 -10.50 -4.47
C GLY A 220 -4.86 -10.77 -3.18
N GLY A 221 -4.60 -11.90 -2.54
CA GLY A 221 -5.28 -12.37 -1.35
C GLY A 221 -4.95 -11.58 -0.07
N ALA A 222 -5.61 -11.94 1.03
CA ALA A 222 -5.37 -11.32 2.35
C ALA A 222 -3.91 -11.45 2.82
N ALA A 223 -3.24 -12.57 2.52
CA ALA A 223 -1.82 -12.78 2.82
C ALA A 223 -0.89 -11.76 2.14
N ASP A 224 -1.26 -11.29 0.94
CA ASP A 224 -0.43 -10.31 0.22
C ASP A 224 -0.43 -8.94 0.90
N LYS A 225 -1.44 -8.63 1.71
CA LYS A 225 -1.51 -7.39 2.49
C LYS A 225 -0.42 -7.33 3.57
N PHE A 226 -0.09 -8.46 4.18
CA PHE A 226 1.04 -8.56 5.11
C PHE A 226 2.35 -8.14 4.43
N PHE A 227 2.60 -8.63 3.21
CA PHE A 227 3.79 -8.26 2.45
C PHE A 227 3.80 -6.78 2.04
N LEU A 228 2.64 -6.20 1.71
CA LEU A 228 2.55 -4.75 1.50
C LEU A 228 2.95 -3.98 2.76
N VAL A 229 2.46 -4.38 3.94
CA VAL A 229 2.81 -3.71 5.21
C VAL A 229 4.29 -3.90 5.54
N ALA A 230 4.87 -5.08 5.25
CA ALA A 230 6.30 -5.30 5.41
C ALA A 230 7.12 -4.37 4.49
N TYR A 231 6.72 -4.23 3.22
CA TYR A 231 7.31 -3.27 2.29
C TYR A 231 7.20 -1.83 2.79
N ILE A 232 6.01 -1.43 3.26
CA ILE A 232 5.78 -0.08 3.82
C ILE A 232 6.71 0.17 5.01
N THR A 233 6.85 -0.80 5.91
CA THR A 233 7.71 -0.66 7.11
C THR A 233 9.19 -0.50 6.76
N GLU A 234 9.65 -1.07 5.65
CA GLU A 234 11.04 -0.98 5.18
C GLU A 234 11.33 0.34 4.46
N HIS A 235 10.42 0.81 3.61
CA HIS A 235 10.66 1.94 2.72
C HIS A 235 10.14 3.29 3.22
N PHE A 236 9.17 3.30 4.13
CA PHE A 236 8.55 4.52 4.64
C PHE A 236 8.85 4.71 6.13
N ARG A 237 9.15 5.94 6.51
CA ARG A 237 9.57 6.29 7.86
C ARG A 237 8.42 6.41 8.83
N CYS A 238 8.71 6.14 10.09
CA CYS A 238 7.83 6.23 11.24
C CYS A 238 8.40 7.23 12.25
N LEU A 239 7.61 7.69 13.19
CA LEU A 239 8.02 8.55 14.29
C LEU A 239 9.31 8.09 15.01
N THR A 240 9.57 6.78 15.04
CA THR A 240 10.75 6.20 15.69
C THR A 240 12.04 6.32 14.88
N ASP A 241 11.96 6.75 13.63
CA ASP A 241 13.11 6.91 12.74
C ASP A 241 13.71 8.32 12.87
N THR A 242 15.02 8.45 12.79
CA THR A 242 15.74 9.68 13.18
C THR A 242 16.27 10.52 12.01
N GLU A 243 15.96 10.19 10.77
CA GLU A 243 16.50 10.89 9.60
C GLU A 243 15.53 11.92 9.01
N ASP A 244 16.02 13.14 8.68
CA ASP A 244 15.20 14.32 8.34
C ASP A 244 15.14 14.70 6.84
N SER A 245 15.48 13.81 5.91
CA SER A 245 15.71 14.21 4.51
C SER A 245 14.53 14.08 3.56
N ARG A 246 13.31 13.73 4.04
CA ARG A 246 12.10 13.48 3.22
C ARG A 246 11.05 14.59 3.36
N ALA A 247 10.04 14.56 2.51
CA ALA A 247 8.97 15.54 2.49
C ALA A 247 8.13 15.54 3.80
N LEU A 248 7.96 14.36 4.40
CA LEU A 248 7.41 14.18 5.75
C LEU A 248 8.37 13.36 6.60
N CYS A 249 8.38 13.62 7.92
CA CYS A 249 9.12 12.82 8.89
C CYS A 249 8.34 11.56 9.29
N TYR A 250 6.99 11.64 9.27
CA TYR A 250 6.09 10.59 9.75
C TYR A 250 5.27 10.02 8.59
N GLU A 251 5.95 9.31 7.68
CA GLU A 251 5.36 8.79 6.45
C GLU A 251 4.36 7.65 6.71
N GLN A 252 4.64 6.73 7.65
CA GLN A 252 3.71 5.66 7.99
C GLN A 252 2.44 6.21 8.65
N GLU A 253 2.56 7.27 9.44
CA GLU A 253 1.44 7.98 10.02
C GLU A 253 0.59 8.70 8.96
N TYR A 254 1.24 9.24 7.91
CA TYR A 254 0.51 9.77 6.75
C TYR A 254 -0.29 8.69 6.02
N LEU A 255 0.26 7.49 5.85
CA LEU A 255 -0.47 6.37 5.24
C LEU A 255 -1.76 6.04 6.01
N LEU A 256 -1.73 6.19 7.34
CA LEU A 256 -2.88 5.97 8.22
C LEU A 256 -3.84 7.16 8.26
N GLY A 257 -3.33 8.38 8.46
CA GLY A 257 -4.11 9.60 8.63
C GLY A 257 -4.54 10.22 7.30
N GLY A 258 -3.58 10.50 6.42
CA GLY A 258 -3.78 11.19 5.13
C GLY A 258 -3.97 12.69 5.24
N TYR A 259 -3.52 13.29 6.34
CA TYR A 259 -3.54 14.73 6.56
C TYR A 259 -2.29 15.41 5.97
N PRO A 260 -2.35 16.71 5.68
CA PRO A 260 -1.22 17.42 5.08
C PRO A 260 0.04 17.47 5.95
N SER A 261 -0.09 17.50 7.28
CA SER A 261 1.02 17.71 8.21
C SER A 261 1.36 16.50 9.03
N ASP A 262 2.65 16.37 9.40
CA ASP A 262 3.15 15.33 10.32
C ASP A 262 2.40 15.33 11.65
N ARG A 263 2.16 16.51 12.21
CA ARG A 263 1.49 16.65 13.50
C ARG A 263 0.06 16.12 13.49
N GLU A 264 -0.72 16.44 12.45
CA GLU A 264 -2.10 15.96 12.32
C GLU A 264 -2.14 14.44 12.09
N ASN A 265 -1.19 13.90 11.33
CA ASN A 265 -1.08 12.47 11.10
C ASN A 265 -0.72 11.72 12.38
N LEU A 266 0.25 12.23 13.15
CA LEU A 266 0.63 11.66 14.45
C LEU A 266 -0.52 11.69 15.45
N GLU A 267 -1.24 12.82 15.54
CA GLU A 267 -2.42 12.95 16.40
C GLU A 267 -3.46 11.89 16.04
N LYS A 268 -3.73 11.70 14.75
CA LYS A 268 -4.68 10.69 14.27
C LYS A 268 -4.25 9.26 14.60
N VAL A 269 -2.98 8.94 14.50
CA VAL A 269 -2.45 7.63 14.88
C VAL A 269 -2.53 7.43 16.39
N CYS A 270 -2.19 8.44 17.18
CA CYS A 270 -2.35 8.39 18.64
C CYS A 270 -3.80 8.16 19.05
N GLU A 271 -4.79 8.80 18.38
CA GLU A 271 -6.22 8.54 18.60
C GLU A 271 -6.60 7.09 18.31
N GLN A 272 -6.11 6.54 17.19
CA GLN A 272 -6.39 5.15 16.82
C GLN A 272 -5.77 4.16 17.81
N ILE A 273 -4.53 4.39 18.26
CA ILE A 273 -3.90 3.56 19.29
C ILE A 273 -4.64 3.70 20.62
N LEU A 274 -5.02 4.93 21.01
CA LEU A 274 -5.80 5.18 22.23
C LEU A 274 -7.10 4.37 22.23
N SER A 275 -7.83 4.37 21.11
CA SER A 275 -9.09 3.64 20.96
C SER A 275 -8.90 2.13 21.10
N VAL A 276 -7.90 1.55 20.43
CA VAL A 276 -7.56 0.13 20.56
C VAL A 276 -7.16 -0.22 21.99
N ARG A 277 -6.36 0.64 22.64
CA ARG A 277 -5.97 0.44 24.05
C ARG A 277 -7.15 0.55 25.00
N MET A 278 -8.07 1.49 24.73
CA MET A 278 -9.26 1.68 25.56
C MET A 278 -10.15 0.42 25.56
N ALA A 279 -10.41 -0.18 24.38
CA ALA A 279 -11.15 -1.42 24.29
C ALA A 279 -10.47 -2.56 25.08
N ALA A 280 -9.16 -2.76 24.90
CA ALA A 280 -8.40 -3.79 25.60
C ALA A 280 -8.35 -3.55 27.14
N ASN A 281 -8.15 -2.30 27.56
CA ASN A 281 -8.10 -1.92 28.97
C ASN A 281 -9.47 -2.07 29.65
N TYR A 282 -10.54 -1.70 28.96
CA TYR A 282 -11.90 -1.90 29.48
C TYR A 282 -12.26 -3.39 29.59
N ALA A 283 -11.95 -4.20 28.59
CA ALA A 283 -12.13 -5.65 28.65
C ALA A 283 -11.37 -6.27 29.84
N TYR A 284 -10.14 -5.82 30.11
CA TYR A 284 -9.41 -6.26 31.29
C TYR A 284 -10.13 -5.88 32.59
N LEU A 285 -10.60 -4.61 32.75
CA LEU A 285 -11.31 -4.15 33.93
C LEU A 285 -12.57 -4.97 34.20
N LEU A 286 -13.26 -5.45 33.18
CA LEU A 286 -14.43 -6.34 33.32
C LEU A 286 -14.07 -7.73 33.86
N THR A 287 -12.80 -8.13 33.82
CA THR A 287 -12.32 -9.41 34.38
C THR A 287 -11.66 -9.28 35.74
N ASP A 288 -11.20 -8.08 36.13
CA ASP A 288 -10.50 -7.83 37.41
C ASP A 288 -11.49 -7.47 38.51
N THR A 289 -11.83 -8.45 39.33
CA THR A 289 -12.80 -8.29 40.45
C THR A 289 -12.36 -7.27 41.50
N ALA A 290 -11.05 -7.10 41.73
CA ALA A 290 -10.53 -6.11 42.69
C ALA A 290 -10.76 -4.68 42.19
N LYS A 291 -10.49 -4.42 40.91
CA LYS A 291 -10.73 -3.12 40.27
C LYS A 291 -12.21 -2.79 40.14
N GLN A 292 -13.04 -3.79 39.87
CA GLN A 292 -14.50 -3.63 39.87
C GLN A 292 -15.00 -3.23 41.28
N ALA A 293 -14.51 -3.86 42.33
CA ALA A 293 -14.89 -3.50 43.69
C ALA A 293 -14.43 -2.08 44.07
N GLU A 294 -13.27 -1.63 43.61
CA GLU A 294 -12.79 -0.26 43.80
C GLU A 294 -13.72 0.75 43.07
N ALA A 295 -14.08 0.51 41.82
CA ALA A 295 -15.02 1.33 41.07
C ALA A 295 -16.42 1.35 41.71
N GLU A 296 -16.89 0.21 42.25
CA GLU A 296 -18.17 0.10 42.95
C GLU A 296 -18.17 0.90 44.25
N ALA A 297 -17.10 0.83 45.05
CA ALA A 297 -16.98 1.62 46.28
C ALA A 297 -16.99 3.13 46.00
N LEU A 298 -16.31 3.57 44.93
CA LEU A 298 -16.33 4.98 44.50
C LEU A 298 -17.73 5.38 43.98
N SER A 299 -18.38 4.54 43.17
CA SER A 299 -19.72 4.82 42.66
C SER A 299 -20.75 4.97 43.77
N LEU A 300 -20.70 4.11 44.82
CA LEU A 300 -21.53 4.25 46.03
C LEU A 300 -21.28 5.56 46.73
N THR A 301 -20.02 6.01 46.83
CA THR A 301 -19.66 7.28 47.47
C THR A 301 -20.23 8.47 46.69
N LEU A 302 -20.03 8.51 45.40
CA LEU A 302 -20.54 9.58 44.50
C LEU A 302 -22.08 9.61 44.48
N CYS A 303 -22.72 8.45 44.44
CA CYS A 303 -24.19 8.36 44.39
C CYS A 303 -24.84 8.53 45.74
N SER A 304 -24.09 8.50 46.86
CA SER A 304 -24.65 8.69 48.23
C SER A 304 -25.35 10.05 48.39
N MET A 305 -25.01 11.03 47.61
CA MET A 305 -25.62 12.35 47.58
C MET A 305 -26.85 12.41 46.67
N LEU A 306 -27.09 11.38 45.83
CA LEU A 306 -28.19 11.31 44.86
C LEU A 306 -29.27 10.36 45.38
N THR A 307 -30.52 10.80 45.33
CA THR A 307 -31.68 10.00 45.78
C THR A 307 -32.28 9.12 44.70
N VAL A 308 -31.53 8.79 43.62
CA VAL A 308 -32.01 8.03 42.46
C VAL A 308 -31.66 6.55 42.60
N PRO A 309 -32.65 5.64 42.74
CA PRO A 309 -32.39 4.21 42.82
C PRO A 309 -31.84 3.64 41.52
N GLY A 310 -30.81 2.77 41.61
CA GLY A 310 -30.27 2.06 40.44
C GLY A 310 -29.18 2.76 39.65
N ILE A 311 -28.86 4.04 39.95
CA ILE A 311 -27.84 4.82 39.24
C ILE A 311 -26.40 4.31 39.51
N THR A 312 -26.20 3.65 40.68
CA THR A 312 -24.86 3.19 41.11
C THR A 312 -24.17 2.28 40.10
N GLU A 313 -24.89 1.35 39.49
CA GLU A 313 -24.32 0.43 38.50
C GLU A 313 -23.93 1.15 37.22
N VAL A 314 -24.72 2.12 36.78
CA VAL A 314 -24.41 2.96 35.60
C VAL A 314 -23.13 3.79 35.89
N VAL A 315 -23.05 4.43 37.04
CA VAL A 315 -21.86 5.21 37.47
C VAL A 315 -20.63 4.32 37.60
N LYS A 316 -20.77 3.09 38.09
CA LYS A 316 -19.68 2.12 38.15
C LYS A 316 -19.12 1.82 36.75
N HIS A 317 -19.98 1.53 35.78
CA HIS A 317 -19.54 1.30 34.40
C HIS A 317 -18.90 2.54 33.78
N ALA A 318 -19.47 3.72 34.01
CA ALA A 318 -18.87 4.98 33.55
C ALA A 318 -17.47 5.20 34.18
N LEU A 319 -17.28 4.89 35.45
CA LEU A 319 -15.99 4.96 36.13
C LEU A 319 -14.98 3.95 35.54
N LEU A 320 -15.40 2.73 35.24
CA LEU A 320 -14.55 1.74 34.58
C LEU A 320 -14.11 2.20 33.17
N LEU A 321 -15.00 2.78 32.41
CA LEU A 321 -14.68 3.36 31.09
C LEU A 321 -13.72 4.56 31.21
N ALA A 322 -13.98 5.46 32.17
CA ALA A 322 -13.12 6.60 32.45
C ALA A 322 -11.69 6.14 32.88
N TRP A 323 -11.63 5.10 33.69
CA TRP A 323 -10.36 4.52 34.13
C TRP A 323 -9.62 3.86 32.96
N ALA A 324 -10.31 3.09 32.11
CA ALA A 324 -9.74 2.52 30.87
C ALA A 324 -9.20 3.61 29.93
N TYR A 325 -9.92 4.72 29.77
CA TYR A 325 -9.46 5.86 28.98
C TYR A 325 -8.19 6.48 29.56
N GLY A 326 -8.16 6.75 30.87
CA GLY A 326 -6.98 7.29 31.52
C GLY A 326 -5.76 6.36 31.42
N GLU A 327 -5.93 5.05 31.64
CA GLU A 327 -4.86 4.05 31.45
C GLU A 327 -4.37 4.03 30.00
N SER A 328 -5.26 4.24 29.03
CA SER A 328 -4.91 4.26 27.60
C SER A 328 -4.09 5.50 27.21
N ILE A 329 -4.33 6.66 27.83
CA ILE A 329 -3.46 7.84 27.69
C ILE A 329 -2.05 7.50 28.17
N VAL A 330 -1.93 6.83 29.33
CA VAL A 330 -0.63 6.41 29.89
C VAL A 330 0.06 5.41 28.94
N ASP A 331 -0.68 4.46 28.39
CA ASP A 331 -0.15 3.50 27.41
C ASP A 331 0.43 4.20 26.18
N VAL A 332 -0.29 5.18 25.59
CA VAL A 332 0.21 5.95 24.44
C VAL A 332 1.48 6.74 24.82
N ARG A 333 1.55 7.33 26.02
CA ARG A 333 2.77 7.99 26.51
C ARG A 333 3.97 7.05 26.58
N VAL A 334 3.75 5.84 27.11
CA VAL A 334 4.78 4.81 27.22
C VAL A 334 5.29 4.43 25.84
N LEU A 335 4.40 4.28 24.85
CA LEU A 335 4.75 3.98 23.46
C LEU A 335 5.55 5.12 22.81
N LEU A 336 5.13 6.38 22.97
CA LEU A 336 5.83 7.54 22.40
C LEU A 336 7.21 7.78 23.02
N LYS A 337 7.47 7.25 24.23
CA LYS A 337 8.80 7.23 24.87
C LYS A 337 9.69 6.08 24.37
N GLY A 338 9.22 5.26 23.41
CA GLY A 338 9.96 4.13 22.86
C GLY A 338 9.88 2.85 23.70
N ASN A 339 9.03 2.81 24.72
CA ASN A 339 8.80 1.63 25.55
C ASN A 339 7.68 0.75 24.99
N LYS A 340 7.50 -0.44 25.57
CA LYS A 340 6.53 -1.44 25.12
C LYS A 340 5.34 -1.55 26.05
N VAL A 341 4.16 -1.76 25.47
CA VAL A 341 2.89 -1.97 26.17
C VAL A 341 2.35 -3.36 25.86
N PRO A 342 1.92 -4.15 26.89
CA PRO A 342 1.40 -5.49 26.63
C PRO A 342 0.05 -5.41 25.93
N ALA A 343 -0.21 -6.31 24.99
CA ALA A 343 -1.50 -6.38 24.29
C ALA A 343 -2.66 -6.56 25.29
N ILE A 344 -2.48 -7.46 26.24
CA ILE A 344 -3.43 -7.72 27.33
C ILE A 344 -2.79 -7.31 28.66
N LYS A 345 -3.45 -6.44 29.43
CA LYS A 345 -3.00 -6.01 30.75
C LYS A 345 -3.13 -7.12 31.78
N THR A 346 -2.35 -6.97 32.85
CA THR A 346 -2.42 -7.75 34.08
C THR A 346 -2.35 -6.80 35.29
N SER A 347 -2.61 -7.28 36.48
CA SER A 347 -2.46 -6.46 37.71
C SER A 347 -1.06 -5.89 37.86
N GLY A 348 -0.02 -6.59 37.37
CA GLY A 348 1.37 -6.14 37.43
C GLY A 348 1.76 -5.13 36.32
N THR A 349 0.98 -5.00 35.25
CA THR A 349 1.24 -4.07 34.15
C THR A 349 0.25 -2.91 34.08
N TRP A 350 -0.74 -2.87 34.98
CA TRP A 350 -1.66 -1.74 35.13
C TRP A 350 -0.96 -0.58 35.85
N GLN A 351 -1.05 0.63 35.29
CA GLN A 351 -0.19 1.75 35.67
C GLN A 351 -0.93 2.85 36.48
N LEU A 352 -2.19 3.12 36.11
CA LEU A 352 -2.98 4.19 36.68
C LEU A 352 -3.89 3.66 37.79
N GLN A 353 -3.82 4.23 39.01
CA GLN A 353 -4.77 3.97 40.08
C GLN A 353 -6.02 4.84 39.88
N LEU A 354 -7.21 4.33 40.22
CA LEU A 354 -8.48 5.06 40.09
C LEU A 354 -8.47 6.41 40.82
N ALA A 355 -7.89 6.44 42.03
CA ALA A 355 -7.75 7.65 42.83
C ALA A 355 -6.83 8.72 42.18
N ASN A 356 -5.93 8.31 41.27
CA ASN A 356 -5.01 9.22 40.57
C ASN A 356 -5.57 9.70 39.24
N LEU A 357 -6.68 9.14 38.77
CA LEU A 357 -7.32 9.55 37.52
C LEU A 357 -7.68 11.03 37.50
N ILE A 358 -8.12 11.57 38.63
CA ILE A 358 -8.46 13.01 38.78
C ILE A 358 -7.26 13.94 38.63
N LYS A 359 -6.04 13.43 38.76
CA LYS A 359 -4.78 14.19 38.65
C LYS A 359 -4.12 14.02 37.26
N LEU A 360 -4.65 13.14 36.41
CA LEU A 360 -4.09 12.86 35.10
C LEU A 360 -4.08 14.13 34.25
N GLY A 361 -2.93 14.46 33.67
CA GLY A 361 -2.73 15.69 32.87
C GLY A 361 -2.51 16.96 33.70
N THR A 362 -2.30 16.86 35.01
CA THR A 362 -1.96 17.98 35.88
C THR A 362 -0.53 17.88 36.41
N ASP A 363 0.02 18.96 37.03
CA ASP A 363 1.36 18.95 37.61
C ASP A 363 1.48 18.01 38.83
N GLU A 364 0.35 17.55 39.41
CA GLU A 364 0.28 16.61 40.53
C GLU A 364 0.12 15.16 40.09
N GLU A 365 0.30 14.87 38.82
CA GLU A 365 0.11 13.52 38.27
C GLU A 365 1.05 12.49 38.93
N VAL A 366 0.49 11.33 39.30
CA VAL A 366 1.22 10.19 39.84
C VAL A 366 0.89 8.96 39.04
N VAL A 367 1.78 8.60 38.14
CA VAL A 367 1.65 7.42 37.27
C VAL A 367 2.96 6.64 37.28
N SER A 368 2.87 5.32 37.26
CA SER A 368 4.01 4.42 37.16
C SER A 368 4.12 3.97 35.71
N GLU A 369 4.96 4.62 34.89
CA GLU A 369 5.19 4.19 33.54
C GLU A 369 6.04 2.93 33.50
N ILE A 370 5.47 1.82 33.08
CA ILE A 370 6.08 0.49 33.07
C ILE A 370 6.39 0.06 31.65
N ASP A 371 7.66 -0.22 31.37
CA ASP A 371 8.07 -0.92 30.17
C ASP A 371 7.75 -2.41 30.29
N ALA A 372 7.03 -2.99 29.34
CA ALA A 372 6.68 -4.40 29.29
C ALA A 372 7.44 -5.11 28.15
N PRO A 373 8.59 -5.75 28.43
CA PRO A 373 9.45 -6.32 27.38
C PRO A 373 8.76 -7.34 26.43
N GLY A 374 7.67 -7.95 26.88
CA GLY A 374 6.85 -8.86 26.06
C GLY A 374 5.71 -8.17 25.30
N GLY A 375 5.60 -6.83 25.38
CA GLY A 375 4.58 -6.05 24.72
C GLY A 375 4.97 -5.60 23.31
N LEU A 376 4.06 -4.86 22.68
CA LEU A 376 4.28 -4.19 21.39
C LEU A 376 4.84 -2.78 21.65
N ASP A 377 5.76 -2.36 20.80
CA ASP A 377 6.23 -0.97 20.69
C ASP A 377 5.32 -0.13 19.81
N TYR A 378 5.61 1.15 19.65
CA TYR A 378 4.87 2.07 18.81
C TYR A 378 4.76 1.56 17.37
N GLN A 379 5.88 1.13 16.77
CA GLN A 379 5.91 0.62 15.40
C GLN A 379 5.06 -0.66 15.26
N GLY A 380 5.00 -1.52 16.28
CA GLY A 380 4.12 -2.69 16.30
C GLY A 380 2.64 -2.31 16.23
N TYR A 381 2.22 -1.27 16.95
CA TYR A 381 0.85 -0.74 16.83
C TYR A 381 0.57 -0.12 15.46
N VAL A 382 1.51 0.67 14.90
CA VAL A 382 1.39 1.24 13.55
C VAL A 382 1.23 0.14 12.50
N ARG A 383 2.02 -0.93 12.57
CA ARG A 383 1.88 -2.11 11.68
C ARG A 383 0.50 -2.76 11.79
N GLY A 384 0.01 -2.93 13.02
CA GLY A 384 -1.34 -3.44 13.26
C GLY A 384 -2.41 -2.57 12.60
N LEU A 385 -2.33 -1.26 12.76
CA LEU A 385 -3.24 -0.31 12.13
C LEU A 385 -3.14 -0.32 10.60
N LEU A 386 -1.94 -0.44 10.01
CA LEU A 386 -1.75 -0.57 8.56
C LEU A 386 -2.40 -1.85 8.01
N LEU A 387 -2.32 -2.97 8.75
CA LEU A 387 -3.00 -4.22 8.38
C LEU A 387 -4.53 -4.08 8.35
N MET A 388 -5.11 -3.18 9.11
CA MET A 388 -6.55 -2.91 9.11
C MET A 388 -7.00 -1.98 7.97
N LYS A 389 -6.12 -1.12 7.43
CA LYS A 389 -6.46 -0.19 6.34
C LYS A 389 -6.67 -0.89 5.00
N ASP A 390 -7.47 -0.26 4.15
CA ASP A 390 -7.67 -0.72 2.78
C ASP A 390 -6.39 -0.63 1.94
N LYS A 391 -6.07 -1.71 1.21
CA LYS A 391 -4.83 -1.83 0.41
C LYS A 391 -4.75 -0.83 -0.74
N GLU A 392 -5.88 -0.49 -1.37
CA GLU A 392 -5.92 0.48 -2.47
C GLU A 392 -5.58 1.88 -1.94
N ARG A 393 -6.12 2.22 -0.76
CA ARG A 393 -5.81 3.47 -0.07
C ARG A 393 -4.34 3.54 0.34
N LEU A 394 -3.79 2.45 0.90
CA LEU A 394 -2.37 2.39 1.24
C LEU A 394 -1.48 2.57 0.00
N SER A 395 -1.80 1.88 -1.09
CA SER A 395 -1.06 1.98 -2.35
C SER A 395 -1.07 3.41 -2.90
N MET A 396 -2.24 4.06 -2.96
CA MET A 396 -2.35 5.42 -3.46
C MET A 396 -1.61 6.43 -2.58
N ARG A 397 -1.71 6.33 -1.25
CA ARG A 397 -0.97 7.20 -0.34
C ARG A 397 0.53 6.94 -0.36
N SER A 398 0.97 5.70 -0.60
CA SER A 398 2.40 5.42 -0.85
C SER A 398 2.90 6.14 -2.10
N LEU A 399 2.10 6.17 -3.17
CA LEU A 399 2.42 6.94 -4.38
C LEU A 399 2.44 8.45 -4.13
N ASP A 400 1.61 8.98 -3.22
CA ASP A 400 1.66 10.37 -2.78
C ASP A 400 3.03 10.73 -2.17
N LEU A 401 3.52 9.87 -1.28
CA LEU A 401 4.81 10.04 -0.62
C LEU A 401 5.98 9.93 -1.61
N ILE A 402 5.95 8.93 -2.48
CA ILE A 402 6.95 8.73 -3.53
C ILE A 402 7.01 9.97 -4.43
N GLU A 403 5.86 10.48 -4.85
CA GLU A 403 5.77 11.68 -5.69
C GLU A 403 6.30 12.92 -4.97
N SER A 404 6.00 13.06 -3.67
CA SER A 404 6.47 14.17 -2.85
C SER A 404 7.98 14.12 -2.61
N ASN A 405 8.55 12.93 -2.40
CA ASN A 405 9.97 12.74 -2.12
C ASN A 405 10.84 12.89 -3.39
N LEU A 406 10.43 12.26 -4.49
CA LEU A 406 11.20 12.24 -5.73
C LEU A 406 10.85 13.39 -6.69
N GLN A 407 9.84 14.20 -6.38
CA GLN A 407 9.38 15.31 -7.24
C GLN A 407 9.05 14.85 -8.67
N ILE A 408 8.42 13.68 -8.81
CA ILE A 408 8.01 13.07 -10.08
C ILE A 408 6.48 13.01 -10.14
N LYS A 409 5.94 12.72 -11.33
CA LYS A 409 4.53 12.40 -11.50
C LYS A 409 4.37 10.90 -11.73
N THR A 410 3.79 10.21 -10.77
CA THR A 410 3.63 8.75 -10.79
C THR A 410 2.62 8.27 -11.85
N ASP A 411 1.63 9.09 -12.21
CA ASP A 411 0.70 8.84 -13.31
C ASP A 411 1.33 9.05 -14.71
N GLU A 412 2.53 9.59 -14.82
CA GLU A 412 3.35 9.61 -16.03
C GLU A 412 4.32 8.42 -16.13
N CYS A 413 4.35 7.56 -15.12
CA CYS A 413 5.24 6.40 -15.06
C CYS A 413 4.58 5.16 -15.66
N MET A 414 5.21 4.59 -16.70
CA MET A 414 4.74 3.39 -17.38
C MET A 414 5.38 2.13 -16.81
N THR A 415 4.56 1.11 -16.57
CA THR A 415 5.00 -0.19 -16.06
C THR A 415 4.86 -1.29 -17.09
N LYS A 416 3.90 -1.14 -18.03
CA LYS A 416 3.59 -2.13 -19.04
C LYS A 416 3.09 -1.48 -20.32
N VAL A 417 3.42 -2.06 -21.46
CA VAL A 417 2.97 -1.58 -22.76
C VAL A 417 2.76 -2.73 -23.75
N GLU A 418 1.75 -2.60 -24.59
CA GLU A 418 1.59 -3.38 -25.82
C GLU A 418 1.62 -2.45 -27.01
N ILE A 419 2.51 -2.74 -27.94
CA ILE A 419 2.69 -1.99 -29.18
C ILE A 419 2.32 -2.83 -30.39
N GLU A 420 1.65 -2.22 -31.38
CA GLU A 420 1.52 -2.75 -32.73
C GLU A 420 2.61 -2.15 -33.60
N SER A 421 3.36 -3.02 -34.29
CA SER A 421 4.42 -2.64 -35.22
C SER A 421 4.06 -3.05 -36.63
N LYS A 422 4.23 -2.11 -37.60
CA LYS A 422 3.98 -2.33 -39.01
C LYS A 422 5.29 -2.17 -39.78
N ALA A 423 5.75 -3.24 -40.42
CA ALA A 423 6.93 -3.26 -41.26
C ALA A 423 6.54 -3.38 -42.75
N VAL A 424 7.21 -2.63 -43.59
CA VAL A 424 7.12 -2.80 -45.05
C VAL A 424 8.37 -3.53 -45.54
N LEU A 425 8.17 -4.74 -46.04
CA LEU A 425 9.23 -5.64 -46.52
C LEU A 425 9.46 -5.46 -48.03
N ARG A 426 10.39 -6.25 -48.58
CA ARG A 426 10.67 -6.28 -50.02
C ARG A 426 9.38 -6.50 -50.82
N ARG A 427 9.28 -5.87 -51.97
CA ARG A 427 8.11 -5.89 -52.91
C ARG A 427 6.80 -5.41 -52.28
N GLY A 428 6.87 -4.59 -51.23
CA GLY A 428 5.68 -4.01 -50.61
C GLY A 428 4.86 -4.98 -49.75
N VAL A 429 5.41 -6.14 -49.39
CA VAL A 429 4.76 -7.04 -48.44
C VAL A 429 4.72 -6.34 -47.06
N LYS A 430 3.53 -6.28 -46.47
CA LYS A 430 3.34 -5.70 -45.16
C LYS A 430 3.28 -6.81 -44.12
N ASP A 431 3.95 -6.61 -42.96
CA ASP A 431 3.82 -7.45 -41.79
C ASP A 431 3.35 -6.58 -40.63
N THR A 432 2.34 -7.03 -39.89
CA THR A 432 1.81 -6.36 -38.69
C THR A 432 1.84 -7.37 -37.57
N PHE A 433 2.41 -6.97 -36.44
CA PHE A 433 2.52 -7.84 -35.28
C PHE A 433 2.49 -6.99 -34.01
N SER A 434 2.08 -7.57 -32.86
CA SER A 434 2.11 -6.94 -31.56
C SER A 434 3.24 -7.50 -30.70
N THR A 435 3.76 -6.64 -29.82
CA THR A 435 4.79 -6.99 -28.82
C THR A 435 4.40 -6.35 -27.51
N THR A 436 4.53 -7.12 -26.43
CA THR A 436 4.23 -6.66 -25.06
C THR A 436 5.50 -6.67 -24.23
N TYR A 437 5.66 -5.64 -23.41
CA TYR A 437 6.67 -5.59 -22.35
C TYR A 437 6.00 -5.27 -21.02
N GLU A 438 6.52 -5.87 -19.94
CA GLU A 438 6.10 -5.68 -18.55
C GLU A 438 7.32 -5.83 -17.63
N TYR A 439 7.50 -4.94 -16.68
CA TYR A 439 8.46 -5.16 -15.59
C TYR A 439 7.99 -6.33 -14.71
N LYS A 440 8.90 -7.26 -14.47
CA LYS A 440 8.62 -8.47 -13.68
C LYS A 440 9.30 -8.40 -12.33
#